data_98e8c77d5475c584cbc3a574307c7bd5
#
_entry.id   98e8c77d5475c584cbc3a574307c7bd5
#
_cell.length_a   1.000
_cell.length_b   1.000
_cell.length_c   1.000
_cell.angle_alpha   90.00
_cell.angle_beta   90.00
_cell.angle_gamma   90.00
#
_symmetry.space_group_name_H-M   'P 1'
#
loop_
_entity.id
_entity.type
_entity.pdbx_description
1 polymer ?
#
loop_
_entity_poly.entity_id
_entity_poly.type
_entity_poly.pdbx_seq_one_letter_code
_entity_poly.pdbx_strand_id
1 'polypeptide(L)'
;MSFLPITKEEMTARGWEAADFVYVTGDAYVDHPSFGPAIITRLLESQGYRVAVLAQPRFDTPEDMTRFGRPRLGFLVSGGNIDSMVAHYTAARRLRSEDFYSPGCRAGLRPDRATIVYCRLIRETYGDIPIVIGGLEASLRRFAHYDYWDDAVRPSILADSGADLLIYGMGEHQMTEIAARMAGGEHPAAMRDIRGTCYLCPLSDPLPENAVSCASFDKVSQDKKTYARACRLQLEEQDHVTGRAVVQKHGEQYLVQNPPALPLTTEELDAVAELPYERYYHPIYEEMGGVPAIKEVEFSLTHNRGCFGACNFCSIAFHQGRYITTRSHASLLREAERFTHNPHFKGYIHDVGGPTANFRAPSCAKQATHGLCRDKKCLAPTRCPAVRVDHTDYVQLLRELRAIPGVKKVFVRSGLRYDYMMGEEDDTFLTELVRYHISGQLKVAPEHCSARVLDEMGKPHINVYEAFLRRFQRICQKEGKELYLIPYLMSSHPGSTMRDAVELALFLKKHHLRPQQVQDFYPTPGTASTCMFYTGIDPWTMQSVFVPTDPYEKKLQRTLLQYWKPENRRFVIEALVRAGREDLIGHGSDCLVQPDREYLISRRAAGQGGPDPKLTAKPRPGARRPKSTHRKKR
;
A
#
# COMPACT_ATOMS: atom_id res chain seq x y z
N MET A 1 0.07 -8.60 31.21
CA MET A 1 -1.02 -7.92 30.51
C MET A 1 -1.78 -9.00 29.76
N SER A 2 -3.00 -8.78 29.34
CA SER A 2 -3.78 -9.81 28.64
C SER A 2 -4.39 -9.21 27.39
N PHE A 3 -4.56 -10.04 26.35
CA PHE A 3 -5.28 -9.65 25.14
C PHE A 3 -6.66 -9.07 25.48
N LEU A 4 -7.17 -8.16 24.66
CA LEU A 4 -8.58 -7.76 24.75
C LEU A 4 -9.48 -8.95 24.44
N PRO A 5 -10.68 -9.03 25.05
CA PRO A 5 -11.56 -10.18 24.88
C PRO A 5 -12.06 -10.30 23.44
N ILE A 6 -11.94 -11.50 22.88
CA ILE A 6 -12.50 -11.90 21.58
C ILE A 6 -13.61 -12.95 21.73
N THR A 7 -13.80 -13.46 22.95
CA THR A 7 -14.89 -14.36 23.31
C THR A 7 -15.69 -13.80 24.47
N LYS A 8 -16.93 -14.31 24.66
CA LYS A 8 -17.79 -13.90 25.77
C LYS A 8 -17.26 -14.36 27.12
N GLU A 9 -16.60 -15.53 27.14
CA GLU A 9 -15.95 -16.10 28.31
C GLU A 9 -14.84 -15.19 28.83
N GLU A 10 -14.00 -14.68 27.94
CA GLU A 10 -12.91 -13.74 28.28
C GLU A 10 -13.47 -12.40 28.79
N MET A 11 -14.56 -11.91 28.20
CA MET A 11 -15.25 -10.71 28.67
C MET A 11 -15.82 -10.94 30.10
N THR A 12 -16.44 -12.10 30.33
CA THR A 12 -16.99 -12.48 31.66
C THR A 12 -15.87 -12.65 32.69
N ALA A 13 -14.75 -13.26 32.33
CA ALA A 13 -13.58 -13.42 33.20
C ALA A 13 -12.98 -12.08 33.65
N ARG A 14 -13.17 -11.00 32.88
CA ARG A 14 -12.83 -9.62 33.29
C ARG A 14 -13.90 -8.96 34.17
N GLY A 15 -14.98 -9.66 34.50
CA GLY A 15 -16.12 -9.13 35.27
C GLY A 15 -16.98 -8.13 34.49
N TRP A 16 -16.97 -8.18 33.16
CA TRP A 16 -17.77 -7.28 32.34
C TRP A 16 -19.08 -7.94 31.93
N GLU A 17 -20.19 -7.33 32.31
CA GLU A 17 -21.51 -7.70 31.83
C GLU A 17 -21.77 -7.25 30.40
N ALA A 18 -21.22 -6.09 30.03
CA ALA A 18 -21.28 -5.53 28.68
C ALA A 18 -19.97 -4.78 28.34
N ALA A 19 -19.61 -4.76 27.05
CA ALA A 19 -18.60 -3.88 26.54
C ALA A 19 -19.14 -2.46 26.32
N ASP A 20 -18.31 -1.45 26.41
CA ASP A 20 -18.64 -0.10 25.98
C ASP A 20 -18.62 -0.02 24.46
N PHE A 21 -17.58 -0.56 23.86
CA PHE A 21 -17.43 -0.70 22.41
C PHE A 21 -17.17 -2.14 21.99
N VAL A 22 -17.76 -2.54 20.86
CA VAL A 22 -17.38 -3.76 20.14
C VAL A 22 -16.69 -3.34 18.84
N TYR A 23 -15.42 -3.70 18.69
CA TYR A 23 -14.65 -3.43 17.49
C TYR A 23 -14.73 -4.60 16.53
N VAL A 24 -15.31 -4.40 15.34
CA VAL A 24 -15.47 -5.41 14.29
C VAL A 24 -14.36 -5.23 13.24
N THR A 25 -13.64 -6.31 12.95
CA THR A 25 -12.54 -6.27 11.97
C THR A 25 -12.56 -7.45 11.02
N GLY A 26 -12.15 -7.20 9.76
CA GLY A 26 -11.96 -8.26 8.75
C GLY A 26 -10.70 -9.11 8.95
N ASP A 27 -9.81 -8.73 9.87
CA ASP A 27 -8.59 -9.47 10.20
C ASP A 27 -8.77 -10.33 11.45
N ALA A 28 -7.97 -11.39 11.60
CA ALA A 28 -7.72 -12.02 12.89
C ALA A 28 -7.12 -11.00 13.87
N TYR A 29 -7.38 -11.15 15.16
CA TYR A 29 -6.88 -10.22 16.17
C TYR A 29 -5.38 -10.40 16.40
N VAL A 30 -4.63 -9.41 15.99
CA VAL A 30 -3.21 -9.25 16.27
C VAL A 30 -3.03 -7.98 17.08
N ASP A 31 -2.58 -8.13 18.32
CA ASP A 31 -2.40 -7.03 19.25
C ASP A 31 -0.99 -6.42 19.13
N HIS A 32 -0.79 -5.63 18.09
CA HIS A 32 0.52 -5.06 17.75
C HIS A 32 0.37 -3.61 17.25
N PRO A 33 1.29 -2.68 17.58
CA PRO A 33 1.21 -1.27 17.17
C PRO A 33 1.31 -1.01 15.65
N SER A 34 1.54 -2.03 14.85
CA SER A 34 1.45 -1.95 13.39
C SER A 34 0.05 -2.26 12.85
N PHE A 35 -0.92 -2.59 13.70
CA PHE A 35 -2.28 -2.95 13.32
C PHE A 35 -3.27 -1.88 13.79
N GLY A 36 -4.00 -1.27 12.87
CA GLY A 36 -4.99 -0.25 13.16
C GLY A 36 -6.03 -0.68 14.21
N PRO A 37 -6.63 -1.88 14.11
CA PRO A 37 -7.55 -2.40 15.15
C PRO A 37 -6.92 -2.41 16.54
N ALA A 38 -5.68 -2.87 16.70
CA ALA A 38 -4.99 -2.89 17.98
C ALA A 38 -4.74 -1.48 18.53
N ILE A 39 -4.30 -0.54 17.67
CA ILE A 39 -4.05 0.85 18.08
C ILE A 39 -5.34 1.46 18.66
N ILE A 40 -6.44 1.40 17.94
CA ILE A 40 -7.69 2.04 18.36
C ILE A 40 -8.27 1.37 19.61
N THR A 41 -8.25 0.05 19.68
CA THR A 41 -8.81 -0.67 20.82
C THR A 41 -7.98 -0.49 22.09
N ARG A 42 -6.63 -0.50 21.99
CA ARG A 42 -5.74 -0.22 23.12
C ARG A 42 -5.79 1.23 23.57
N LEU A 43 -5.96 2.17 22.64
CA LEU A 43 -6.16 3.58 22.95
C LEU A 43 -7.42 3.76 23.81
N LEU A 44 -8.55 3.16 23.41
CA LEU A 44 -9.80 3.23 24.17
C LEU A 44 -9.69 2.52 25.52
N GLU A 45 -9.04 1.35 25.59
CA GLU A 45 -8.78 0.66 26.87
C GLU A 45 -7.97 1.55 27.81
N SER A 46 -6.95 2.25 27.32
CA SER A 46 -6.13 3.16 28.14
C SER A 46 -6.91 4.35 28.69
N GLN A 47 -8.04 4.69 28.07
CA GLN A 47 -8.97 5.73 28.52
C GLN A 47 -10.07 5.18 29.46
N GLY A 48 -10.01 3.89 29.80
CA GLY A 48 -10.94 3.25 30.75
C GLY A 48 -12.19 2.63 30.10
N TYR A 49 -12.30 2.61 28.79
CA TYR A 49 -13.42 1.94 28.11
C TYR A 49 -13.23 0.42 28.07
N ARG A 50 -14.33 -0.31 28.19
CA ARG A 50 -14.38 -1.77 28.02
C ARG A 50 -14.54 -2.08 26.54
N VAL A 51 -13.49 -2.60 25.91
CA VAL A 51 -13.48 -2.87 24.46
C VAL A 51 -13.37 -4.38 24.21
N ALA A 52 -14.32 -4.94 23.46
CA ALA A 52 -14.26 -6.30 22.95
C ALA A 52 -13.95 -6.28 21.44
N VAL A 53 -13.18 -7.27 20.95
CA VAL A 53 -12.79 -7.37 19.54
C VAL A 53 -13.54 -8.53 18.88
N LEU A 54 -14.38 -8.22 17.91
CA LEU A 54 -15.08 -9.18 17.07
C LEU A 54 -14.29 -9.36 15.77
N ALA A 55 -13.32 -10.27 15.82
CA ALA A 55 -12.40 -10.55 14.72
C ALA A 55 -13.00 -11.57 13.75
N GLN A 56 -13.02 -11.25 12.45
CA GLN A 56 -13.52 -12.10 11.37
C GLN A 56 -14.85 -12.81 11.71
N PRO A 57 -15.93 -12.05 12.08
CA PRO A 57 -17.22 -12.66 12.31
C PRO A 57 -17.72 -13.33 11.03
N ARG A 58 -18.51 -14.37 11.20
CA ARG A 58 -19.28 -14.95 10.08
C ARG A 58 -20.15 -13.87 9.45
N PHE A 59 -20.22 -13.90 8.12
CA PHE A 59 -20.92 -12.87 7.35
C PHE A 59 -22.09 -13.41 6.51
N ASP A 60 -22.33 -14.70 6.62
CA ASP A 60 -23.51 -15.41 6.08
C ASP A 60 -24.71 -15.39 7.03
N THR A 61 -24.52 -14.98 8.28
CA THR A 61 -25.53 -14.89 9.33
C THR A 61 -25.21 -13.72 10.28
N PRO A 62 -26.24 -13.07 10.88
CA PRO A 62 -26.04 -12.01 11.88
C PRO A 62 -25.67 -12.52 13.26
N GLU A 63 -25.69 -13.83 13.51
CA GLU A 63 -25.54 -14.43 14.86
C GLU A 63 -24.26 -13.99 15.57
N ASP A 64 -23.13 -13.93 14.85
CA ASP A 64 -21.86 -13.54 15.43
C ASP A 64 -21.85 -12.09 15.95
N MET A 65 -22.71 -11.22 15.41
CA MET A 65 -22.85 -9.84 15.90
C MET A 65 -23.39 -9.79 17.34
N THR A 66 -24.06 -10.87 17.81
CA THR A 66 -24.57 -10.95 19.17
C THR A 66 -23.59 -11.51 20.20
N ARG A 67 -22.41 -11.94 19.79
CA ARG A 67 -21.40 -12.63 20.62
C ARG A 67 -21.15 -11.95 21.98
N PHE A 68 -21.03 -10.62 21.97
CA PHE A 68 -20.79 -9.82 23.18
C PHE A 68 -22.04 -9.14 23.74
N GLY A 69 -23.20 -9.37 23.12
CA GLY A 69 -24.43 -8.63 23.42
C GLY A 69 -24.40 -7.21 22.87
N ARG A 70 -25.38 -6.39 23.26
CA ARG A 70 -25.48 -4.99 22.86
C ARG A 70 -24.39 -4.14 23.57
N PRO A 71 -23.46 -3.49 22.87
CA PRO A 71 -22.51 -2.58 23.51
C PRO A 71 -23.23 -1.35 24.08
N ARG A 72 -22.65 -0.75 25.13
CA ARG A 72 -23.23 0.43 25.78
C ARG A 72 -23.15 1.69 24.94
N LEU A 73 -22.09 1.86 24.19
CA LEU A 73 -21.84 3.05 23.37
C LEU A 73 -22.05 2.76 21.88
N GLY A 74 -21.48 1.69 21.33
CA GLY A 74 -21.68 1.37 19.93
C GLY A 74 -20.66 0.42 19.33
N PHE A 75 -20.75 0.25 18.02
CA PHE A 75 -19.81 -0.54 17.22
C PHE A 75 -18.80 0.33 16.51
N LEU A 76 -17.57 -0.15 16.46
CA LEU A 76 -16.48 0.40 15.64
C LEU A 76 -16.17 -0.63 14.55
N VAL A 77 -16.17 -0.23 13.28
CA VAL A 77 -16.08 -1.20 12.17
C VAL A 77 -14.96 -0.83 11.19
N SER A 78 -14.12 -1.81 10.85
CA SER A 78 -13.12 -1.69 9.81
C SER A 78 -13.04 -2.93 8.93
N GLY A 79 -12.57 -2.76 7.68
CA GLY A 79 -12.28 -3.88 6.78
C GLY A 79 -11.04 -4.70 7.18
N GLY A 80 -10.27 -4.22 8.17
CA GLY A 80 -8.99 -4.79 8.60
C GLY A 80 -7.80 -3.87 8.29
N ASN A 81 -6.59 -4.41 8.38
CA ASN A 81 -5.34 -3.68 8.16
C ASN A 81 -5.09 -3.31 6.70
N ILE A 82 -5.72 -4.04 5.79
CA ILE A 82 -5.76 -3.74 4.35
C ILE A 82 -7.21 -3.70 3.85
N ASP A 83 -7.39 -3.15 2.66
CA ASP A 83 -8.66 -3.16 1.96
C ASP A 83 -9.14 -4.58 1.66
N SER A 84 -10.39 -4.92 1.94
CA SER A 84 -10.93 -6.27 1.79
C SER A 84 -10.88 -6.77 0.35
N MET A 85 -11.15 -5.91 -0.62
CA MET A 85 -11.09 -6.27 -2.04
C MET A 85 -9.64 -6.51 -2.51
N VAL A 86 -8.68 -5.73 -1.99
CA VAL A 86 -7.24 -5.94 -2.25
C VAL A 86 -6.75 -7.22 -1.57
N ALA A 87 -7.28 -7.57 -0.41
CA ALA A 87 -6.97 -8.83 0.26
C ALA A 87 -7.44 -10.05 -0.55
N HIS A 88 -8.62 -9.95 -1.15
CA HIS A 88 -9.24 -11.08 -1.87
C HIS A 88 -8.74 -11.25 -3.30
N TYR A 89 -8.46 -10.15 -4.02
CA TYR A 89 -8.23 -10.21 -5.46
C TYR A 89 -6.84 -9.72 -5.86
N THR A 90 -6.33 -10.31 -6.93
CA THR A 90 -5.15 -9.80 -7.65
C THR A 90 -5.54 -8.63 -8.56
N ALA A 91 -4.54 -7.92 -9.12
CA ALA A 91 -4.77 -6.89 -10.14
C ALA A 91 -5.47 -7.42 -11.42
N ALA A 92 -5.44 -8.74 -11.66
CA ALA A 92 -6.17 -9.40 -12.74
C ALA A 92 -7.57 -9.90 -12.31
N ARG A 93 -8.12 -9.39 -11.19
CA ARG A 93 -9.42 -9.76 -10.60
C ARG A 93 -9.57 -11.27 -10.30
N ARG A 94 -8.46 -11.97 -10.05
CA ARG A 94 -8.47 -13.39 -9.65
C ARG A 94 -8.45 -13.48 -8.15
N LEU A 95 -9.24 -14.39 -7.58
CA LEU A 95 -9.20 -14.69 -6.15
C LEU A 95 -7.78 -15.10 -5.73
N ARG A 96 -7.34 -14.61 -4.58
CA ARG A 96 -6.13 -15.07 -3.93
C ARG A 96 -6.40 -16.38 -3.19
N SER A 97 -5.43 -17.25 -3.17
CA SER A 97 -5.48 -18.53 -2.43
C SER A 97 -5.13 -18.39 -0.96
N GLU A 98 -4.52 -17.26 -0.56
CA GLU A 98 -3.98 -17.00 0.77
C GLU A 98 -4.37 -15.62 1.26
N ASP A 99 -4.64 -15.51 2.57
CA ASP A 99 -4.82 -14.27 3.30
C ASP A 99 -3.93 -14.26 4.55
N PHE A 100 -2.84 -13.50 4.51
CA PHE A 100 -1.85 -13.44 5.59
C PHE A 100 -2.40 -12.86 6.90
N TYR A 101 -3.52 -12.14 6.85
CA TYR A 101 -4.20 -11.58 8.02
C TYR A 101 -5.26 -12.52 8.61
N SER A 102 -5.35 -13.74 8.09
CA SER A 102 -6.28 -14.78 8.56
C SER A 102 -5.52 -15.95 9.18
N PRO A 103 -6.14 -16.69 10.12
CA PRO A 103 -5.52 -17.85 10.74
C PRO A 103 -5.12 -18.90 9.71
N GLY A 104 -3.87 -19.39 9.81
CA GLY A 104 -3.33 -20.38 8.88
C GLY A 104 -3.27 -19.94 7.41
N CYS A 105 -3.22 -18.64 7.11
CA CYS A 105 -3.29 -18.08 5.76
C CYS A 105 -4.61 -18.37 5.01
N ARG A 106 -5.69 -18.74 5.68
CA ARG A 106 -6.94 -19.15 5.02
C ARG A 106 -7.63 -17.96 4.35
N ALA A 107 -7.78 -18.01 3.04
CA ALA A 107 -8.61 -17.04 2.32
C ALA A 107 -10.12 -17.29 2.56
N GLY A 108 -10.94 -16.23 2.36
CA GLY A 108 -12.40 -16.32 2.41
C GLY A 108 -13.02 -16.19 3.81
N LEU A 109 -12.26 -15.80 4.84
CA LEU A 109 -12.76 -15.55 6.19
C LEU A 109 -13.31 -14.13 6.41
N ARG A 110 -13.08 -13.23 5.47
CA ARG A 110 -13.70 -11.90 5.44
C ARG A 110 -14.61 -11.77 4.23
N PRO A 111 -15.68 -10.95 4.25
CA PRO A 111 -16.48 -10.68 3.07
C PRO A 111 -15.81 -9.70 2.12
N ASP A 112 -16.26 -9.68 0.86
CA ASP A 112 -16.01 -8.56 -0.04
C ASP A 112 -16.65 -7.29 0.54
N ARG A 113 -15.94 -6.14 0.44
CA ARG A 113 -16.38 -4.86 1.01
C ARG A 113 -16.79 -5.01 2.48
N ALA A 114 -15.90 -5.56 3.27
CA ALA A 114 -16.14 -6.04 4.63
C ALA A 114 -16.81 -4.99 5.53
N THR A 115 -16.38 -3.72 5.44
CA THR A 115 -16.98 -2.63 6.23
C THR A 115 -18.49 -2.50 5.98
N ILE A 116 -18.92 -2.56 4.71
CA ILE A 116 -20.35 -2.45 4.33
C ILE A 116 -21.13 -3.65 4.86
N VAL A 117 -20.59 -4.85 4.64
CA VAL A 117 -21.28 -6.10 5.07
C VAL A 117 -21.44 -6.16 6.57
N TYR A 118 -20.40 -5.82 7.33
CA TYR A 118 -20.47 -5.82 8.80
C TYR A 118 -21.46 -4.78 9.33
N CYS A 119 -21.47 -3.55 8.77
CA CYS A 119 -22.46 -2.54 9.17
C CYS A 119 -23.89 -3.01 8.90
N ARG A 120 -24.15 -3.63 7.75
CA ARG A 120 -25.47 -4.20 7.43
C ARG A 120 -25.89 -5.25 8.47
N LEU A 121 -25.03 -6.21 8.80
CA LEU A 121 -25.32 -7.26 9.80
C LEU A 121 -25.57 -6.67 11.19
N ILE A 122 -24.85 -5.62 11.58
CA ILE A 122 -25.09 -4.91 12.84
C ILE A 122 -26.47 -4.24 12.82
N ARG A 123 -26.84 -3.57 11.73
CA ARG A 123 -28.16 -2.93 11.57
C ARG A 123 -29.29 -3.95 11.58
N GLU A 124 -29.12 -5.10 10.93
CA GLU A 124 -30.08 -6.21 10.94
C GLU A 124 -30.29 -6.78 12.37
N THR A 125 -29.21 -6.81 13.16
CA THR A 125 -29.23 -7.36 14.52
C THR A 125 -29.79 -6.38 15.57
N TYR A 126 -29.37 -5.13 15.53
CA TYR A 126 -29.56 -4.15 16.61
C TYR A 126 -30.35 -2.90 16.22
N GLY A 127 -30.72 -2.76 14.94
CA GLY A 127 -31.43 -1.58 14.45
C GLY A 127 -30.60 -0.31 14.59
N ASP A 128 -31.17 0.67 15.27
CA ASP A 128 -30.57 1.99 15.48
C ASP A 128 -29.57 1.97 16.66
N ILE A 129 -28.41 1.42 16.42
CA ILE A 129 -27.25 1.44 17.34
C ILE A 129 -26.12 2.27 16.73
N PRO A 130 -25.36 3.08 17.51
CA PRO A 130 -24.25 3.84 16.97
C PRO A 130 -23.21 2.96 16.27
N ILE A 131 -22.85 3.34 15.02
CA ILE A 131 -21.81 2.69 14.22
C ILE A 131 -20.84 3.75 13.69
N VAL A 132 -19.57 3.63 14.09
CA VAL A 132 -18.48 4.45 13.55
C VAL A 132 -17.58 3.57 12.69
N ILE A 133 -17.36 3.96 11.43
CA ILE A 133 -16.48 3.23 10.52
C ILE A 133 -15.14 3.94 10.36
N GLY A 134 -14.08 3.15 10.10
CA GLY A 134 -12.74 3.69 9.91
C GLY A 134 -11.79 2.69 9.26
N GLY A 135 -10.49 2.95 9.38
CA GLY A 135 -9.45 2.15 8.77
C GLY A 135 -9.24 2.46 7.29
N LEU A 136 -8.36 1.68 6.64
CA LEU A 136 -7.92 1.96 5.28
C LEU A 136 -9.07 1.91 4.26
N GLU A 137 -9.91 0.88 4.34
CA GLU A 137 -11.03 0.66 3.40
C GLU A 137 -12.02 1.83 3.42
N ALA A 138 -12.45 2.26 4.60
CA ALA A 138 -13.35 3.39 4.77
C ALA A 138 -12.70 4.72 4.34
N SER A 139 -11.45 4.94 4.75
CA SER A 139 -10.70 6.15 4.42
C SER A 139 -10.55 6.36 2.92
N LEU A 140 -10.27 5.32 2.14
CA LEU A 140 -10.08 5.40 0.69
C LEU A 140 -11.39 5.55 -0.10
N ARG A 141 -12.52 5.14 0.49
CA ARG A 141 -13.85 5.16 -0.15
C ARG A 141 -14.80 6.21 0.43
N ARG A 142 -14.26 7.21 1.14
CA ARG A 142 -15.08 8.23 1.82
C ARG A 142 -15.87 9.16 0.91
N PHE A 143 -15.47 9.29 -0.36
CA PHE A 143 -16.22 9.99 -1.40
C PHE A 143 -16.84 9.02 -2.41
N ALA A 144 -17.60 9.54 -3.37
CA ALA A 144 -17.89 8.79 -4.57
C ALA A 144 -16.59 8.36 -5.23
N HIS A 145 -16.44 7.06 -5.50
CA HIS A 145 -15.17 6.47 -5.93
C HIS A 145 -15.37 5.42 -7.02
N TYR A 146 -14.39 5.30 -7.91
CA TYR A 146 -14.37 4.21 -8.87
C TYR A 146 -14.05 2.89 -8.17
N ASP A 147 -14.95 1.94 -8.30
CA ASP A 147 -14.76 0.55 -7.86
C ASP A 147 -14.25 -0.28 -9.05
N TYR A 148 -13.03 -0.80 -8.90
CA TYR A 148 -12.35 -1.54 -9.96
C TYR A 148 -13.04 -2.86 -10.30
N TRP A 149 -13.71 -3.50 -9.34
CA TRP A 149 -14.33 -4.81 -9.53
C TRP A 149 -15.69 -4.71 -10.22
N ASP A 150 -16.48 -3.71 -9.84
CA ASP A 150 -17.78 -3.42 -10.47
C ASP A 150 -17.63 -2.63 -11.80
N ASP A 151 -16.42 -2.08 -12.05
CA ASP A 151 -16.14 -1.17 -13.17
C ASP A 151 -17.10 0.03 -13.23
N ALA A 152 -17.44 0.55 -12.07
CA ALA A 152 -18.42 1.62 -11.89
C ALA A 152 -18.04 2.58 -10.76
N VAL A 153 -18.62 3.77 -10.77
CA VAL A 153 -18.52 4.70 -9.64
C VAL A 153 -19.55 4.33 -8.58
N ARG A 154 -19.10 4.01 -7.37
CA ARG A 154 -19.96 3.76 -6.21
C ARG A 154 -20.10 5.02 -5.35
N PRO A 155 -21.16 5.12 -4.56
CA PRO A 155 -21.31 6.21 -3.59
C PRO A 155 -20.24 6.17 -2.50
N SER A 156 -20.21 7.18 -1.64
CA SER A 156 -19.40 7.13 -0.41
C SER A 156 -19.72 5.88 0.40
N ILE A 157 -18.69 5.23 0.95
CA ILE A 157 -18.86 4.07 1.82
C ILE A 157 -19.70 4.40 3.07
N LEU A 158 -19.72 5.65 3.53
CA LEU A 158 -20.58 6.08 4.62
C LEU A 158 -22.07 6.00 4.23
N ALA A 159 -22.41 6.44 3.02
CA ALA A 159 -23.77 6.31 2.49
C ALA A 159 -24.13 4.85 2.17
N ASP A 160 -23.18 4.06 1.67
CA ASP A 160 -23.39 2.67 1.23
C ASP A 160 -23.49 1.69 2.44
N SER A 161 -22.81 1.99 3.55
CA SER A 161 -22.81 1.14 4.76
C SER A 161 -23.94 1.45 5.73
N GLY A 162 -24.54 2.62 5.67
CA GLY A 162 -25.53 3.08 6.66
C GLY A 162 -24.94 3.31 8.06
N ALA A 163 -23.63 3.55 8.16
CA ALA A 163 -22.98 3.96 9.41
C ALA A 163 -23.27 5.43 9.73
N ASP A 164 -23.03 5.84 10.98
CA ASP A 164 -23.37 7.18 11.48
C ASP A 164 -22.24 8.19 11.28
N LEU A 165 -20.99 7.74 11.35
CA LEU A 165 -19.81 8.58 11.22
C LEU A 165 -18.67 7.78 10.62
N LEU A 166 -17.83 8.45 9.82
CA LEU A 166 -16.61 7.87 9.24
C LEU A 166 -15.38 8.62 9.73
N ILE A 167 -14.39 7.90 10.23
CA ILE A 167 -13.06 8.41 10.54
C ILE A 167 -12.14 8.09 9.37
N TYR A 168 -11.46 9.10 8.83
CA TYR A 168 -10.46 8.90 7.78
C TYR A 168 -9.06 9.33 8.24
N GLY A 169 -8.04 8.74 7.61
CA GLY A 169 -6.66 8.96 8.00
C GLY A 169 -6.28 8.19 9.27
N MET A 170 -5.39 8.79 10.04
CA MET A 170 -4.97 8.25 11.35
C MET A 170 -5.98 8.72 12.40
N GLY A 171 -6.59 7.78 13.09
CA GLY A 171 -7.85 7.99 13.81
C GLY A 171 -7.76 8.24 15.31
N GLU A 172 -6.55 8.41 15.87
CA GLU A 172 -6.35 8.43 17.33
C GLU A 172 -7.04 9.64 18.00
N HIS A 173 -6.82 10.86 17.49
CA HIS A 173 -7.46 12.07 18.03
C HIS A 173 -8.98 12.00 17.91
N GLN A 174 -9.46 11.64 16.70
CA GLN A 174 -10.88 11.57 16.42
C GLN A 174 -11.57 10.54 17.33
N MET A 175 -10.98 9.35 17.47
CA MET A 175 -11.59 8.29 18.28
C MET A 175 -11.65 8.63 19.76
N THR A 176 -10.61 9.31 20.28
CA THR A 176 -10.59 9.83 21.65
C THR A 176 -11.74 10.81 21.90
N GLU A 177 -11.93 11.78 20.99
CA GLU A 177 -13.00 12.78 21.10
C GLU A 177 -14.39 12.15 20.92
N ILE A 178 -14.56 11.30 19.90
CA ILE A 178 -15.83 10.61 19.63
C ILE A 178 -16.23 9.76 20.83
N ALA A 179 -15.31 8.98 21.40
CA ALA A 179 -15.61 8.12 22.55
C ALA A 179 -16.05 8.94 23.77
N ALA A 180 -15.37 10.05 24.06
CA ALA A 180 -15.75 10.94 25.15
C ALA A 180 -17.13 11.56 24.96
N ARG A 181 -17.47 12.00 23.75
CA ARG A 181 -18.77 12.61 23.41
C ARG A 181 -19.88 11.55 23.45
N MET A 182 -19.63 10.32 22.95
CA MET A 182 -20.57 9.19 23.06
C MET A 182 -20.83 8.81 24.52
N ALA A 183 -19.80 8.78 25.36
CA ALA A 183 -19.97 8.54 26.80
C ALA A 183 -20.77 9.65 27.49
N GLY A 184 -20.74 10.87 26.97
CA GLY A 184 -21.60 11.99 27.36
C GLY A 184 -23.02 11.91 26.81
N GLY A 185 -23.37 10.89 26.02
CA GLY A 185 -24.70 10.68 25.46
C GLY A 185 -24.95 11.31 24.09
N GLU A 186 -23.91 11.84 23.43
CA GLU A 186 -24.05 12.41 22.08
C GLU A 186 -24.00 11.29 21.04
N HIS A 187 -24.91 11.32 20.08
CA HIS A 187 -24.95 10.36 18.99
C HIS A 187 -23.94 10.71 17.90
N PRO A 188 -23.16 9.77 17.32
CA PRO A 188 -22.13 10.04 16.32
C PRO A 188 -22.63 10.84 15.11
N ALA A 189 -23.85 10.61 14.65
CA ALA A 189 -24.45 11.37 13.54
C ALA A 189 -24.61 12.88 13.82
N ALA A 190 -24.58 13.30 15.10
CA ALA A 190 -24.63 14.71 15.49
C ALA A 190 -23.25 15.38 15.55
N MET A 191 -22.16 14.60 15.54
CA MET A 191 -20.78 15.08 15.67
C MET A 191 -20.25 15.58 14.33
N ARG A 192 -20.51 16.84 14.01
CA ARG A 192 -20.25 17.43 12.68
C ARG A 192 -18.99 18.30 12.61
N ASP A 193 -18.32 18.51 13.72
CA ASP A 193 -17.21 19.47 13.90
C ASP A 193 -15.85 18.81 14.08
N ILE A 194 -15.80 17.49 14.18
CA ILE A 194 -14.54 16.77 14.43
C ILE A 194 -13.70 16.67 13.14
N ARG A 195 -12.49 17.21 13.17
CA ARG A 195 -11.54 17.10 12.07
C ARG A 195 -11.22 15.63 11.78
N GLY A 196 -10.98 15.30 10.50
CA GLY A 196 -10.65 13.92 10.09
C GLY A 196 -11.84 12.98 10.08
N THR A 197 -13.08 13.51 10.04
CA THR A 197 -14.31 12.73 9.93
C THR A 197 -15.12 13.08 8.68
N CYS A 198 -16.02 12.18 8.29
CA CYS A 198 -17.09 12.45 7.33
C CYS A 198 -18.44 12.11 7.96
N TYR A 199 -19.45 12.92 7.68
CA TYR A 199 -20.83 12.74 8.11
C TYR A 199 -21.81 12.97 6.96
N LEU A 200 -23.03 12.47 7.12
CA LEU A 200 -24.16 12.73 6.23
C LEU A 200 -25.12 13.72 6.90
N CYS A 201 -25.67 14.66 6.13
CA CYS A 201 -26.69 15.55 6.61
C CYS A 201 -27.75 15.84 5.54
N PRO A 202 -29.01 16.17 5.93
CA PRO A 202 -30.06 16.60 4.98
C PRO A 202 -29.63 17.79 4.15
N LEU A 203 -30.21 17.94 2.95
CA LEU A 203 -29.93 19.09 2.06
C LEU A 203 -30.37 20.43 2.66
N SER A 204 -31.25 20.43 3.66
CA SER A 204 -31.71 21.62 4.37
C SER A 204 -30.75 22.14 5.43
N ASP A 205 -29.77 21.31 5.83
CA ASP A 205 -28.88 21.64 6.94
C ASP A 205 -27.78 22.65 6.50
N PRO A 206 -27.33 23.51 7.41
CA PRO A 206 -26.25 24.43 7.12
C PRO A 206 -24.95 23.66 6.90
N LEU A 207 -24.20 24.07 5.90
CA LEU A 207 -22.89 23.50 5.58
C LEU A 207 -21.77 24.27 6.30
N PRO A 208 -20.59 23.64 6.53
CA PRO A 208 -19.47 24.32 7.15
C PRO A 208 -19.05 25.58 6.39
N GLU A 209 -18.70 26.63 7.13
CA GLU A 209 -18.16 27.86 6.56
C GLU A 209 -16.91 27.58 5.73
N ASN A 210 -16.78 28.20 4.55
CA ASN A 210 -15.66 27.97 3.62
C ASN A 210 -15.54 26.54 3.05
N ALA A 211 -16.56 25.70 3.17
CA ALA A 211 -16.58 24.40 2.52
C ALA A 211 -16.49 24.52 0.99
N VAL A 212 -15.78 23.60 0.37
CA VAL A 212 -15.70 23.51 -1.10
C VAL A 212 -16.68 22.46 -1.63
N SER A 213 -17.44 22.86 -2.64
CA SER A 213 -18.41 21.97 -3.26
C SER A 213 -17.74 21.05 -4.29
N CYS A 214 -17.85 19.75 -4.08
CA CYS A 214 -17.51 18.72 -5.06
C CYS A 214 -18.74 18.39 -5.91
N ALA A 215 -18.54 17.97 -7.16
CA ALA A 215 -19.65 17.53 -8.01
C ALA A 215 -20.38 16.35 -7.36
N SER A 216 -21.72 16.31 -7.48
CA SER A 216 -22.57 15.28 -6.89
C SER A 216 -22.22 13.86 -7.38
N PHE A 217 -22.57 12.85 -6.59
CA PHE A 217 -22.41 11.44 -6.97
C PHE A 217 -23.00 11.15 -8.35
N ASP A 218 -24.22 11.62 -8.65
CA ASP A 218 -24.86 11.42 -9.95
C ASP A 218 -24.06 12.00 -11.12
N LYS A 219 -23.48 13.19 -10.94
CA LYS A 219 -22.66 13.83 -11.96
C LYS A 219 -21.32 13.10 -12.18
N VAL A 220 -20.63 12.73 -11.10
CA VAL A 220 -19.33 12.04 -11.23
C VAL A 220 -19.49 10.60 -11.73
N SER A 221 -20.63 9.95 -11.52
CA SER A 221 -20.89 8.61 -12.04
C SER A 221 -21.21 8.60 -13.55
N GLN A 222 -21.68 9.73 -14.10
CA GLN A 222 -22.08 9.84 -15.50
C GLN A 222 -21.02 10.49 -16.39
N ASP A 223 -20.19 11.39 -15.86
CA ASP A 223 -19.21 12.16 -16.63
C ASP A 223 -17.79 12.01 -16.09
N LYS A 224 -16.94 11.35 -16.89
CA LYS A 224 -15.53 11.09 -16.58
C LYS A 224 -14.70 12.35 -16.35
N LYS A 225 -14.98 13.43 -17.07
CA LYS A 225 -14.29 14.72 -16.90
C LYS A 225 -14.64 15.37 -15.57
N THR A 226 -15.91 15.30 -15.19
CA THR A 226 -16.39 15.75 -13.88
C THR A 226 -15.81 14.91 -12.75
N TYR A 227 -15.68 13.58 -12.93
CA TYR A 227 -14.98 12.71 -11.99
C TYR A 227 -13.52 13.13 -11.79
N ALA A 228 -12.77 13.39 -12.87
CA ALA A 228 -11.38 13.82 -12.79
C ALA A 228 -11.22 15.15 -12.03
N ARG A 229 -12.11 16.12 -12.24
CA ARG A 229 -12.13 17.39 -11.46
C ARG A 229 -12.44 17.17 -9.99
N ALA A 230 -13.40 16.30 -9.69
CA ALA A 230 -13.75 15.94 -8.32
C ALA A 230 -12.57 15.26 -7.60
N CYS A 231 -11.90 14.32 -8.27
CA CYS A 231 -10.70 13.66 -7.77
C CYS A 231 -9.58 14.67 -7.44
N ARG A 232 -9.30 15.61 -8.36
CA ARG A 232 -8.33 16.68 -8.13
C ARG A 232 -8.66 17.49 -6.87
N LEU A 233 -9.90 17.96 -6.74
CA LEU A 233 -10.35 18.72 -5.59
C LEU A 233 -10.16 17.94 -4.28
N GLN A 234 -10.53 16.66 -4.27
CA GLN A 234 -10.36 15.80 -3.10
C GLN A 234 -8.88 15.62 -2.72
N LEU A 235 -7.98 15.52 -3.70
CA LEU A 235 -6.53 15.41 -3.47
C LEU A 235 -5.91 16.74 -2.99
N GLU A 236 -6.39 17.88 -3.46
CA GLU A 236 -5.91 19.20 -3.06
C GLU A 236 -6.28 19.55 -1.62
N GLU A 237 -7.41 19.05 -1.11
CA GLU A 237 -7.90 19.33 0.25
C GLU A 237 -7.41 18.33 1.31
N GLN A 238 -6.32 17.57 1.03
CA GLN A 238 -5.70 16.58 1.96
C GLN A 238 -4.62 17.20 2.85
N ASP A 239 -4.58 18.50 3.02
CA ASP A 239 -3.61 19.18 3.87
C ASP A 239 -4.20 19.55 5.23
N HIS A 240 -3.50 19.20 6.30
CA HIS A 240 -3.94 19.48 7.67
C HIS A 240 -3.88 20.99 8.03
N VAL A 241 -3.11 21.81 7.28
CA VAL A 241 -3.00 23.26 7.50
C VAL A 241 -4.03 24.03 6.68
N THR A 242 -4.09 23.77 5.38
CA THR A 242 -4.88 24.56 4.42
C THR A 242 -6.10 23.82 3.86
N GLY A 243 -6.28 22.55 4.22
CA GLY A 243 -7.42 21.75 3.76
C GLY A 243 -8.74 22.27 4.34
N ARG A 244 -9.74 22.37 3.47
CA ARG A 244 -11.09 22.80 3.81
C ARG A 244 -12.05 21.64 3.91
N ALA A 245 -13.22 21.87 4.46
CA ALA A 245 -14.31 20.90 4.36
C ALA A 245 -14.71 20.71 2.87
N VAL A 246 -14.99 19.46 2.48
CA VAL A 246 -15.44 19.12 1.13
C VAL A 246 -16.84 18.55 1.20
N VAL A 247 -17.75 19.11 0.39
CA VAL A 247 -19.15 18.70 0.36
C VAL A 247 -19.48 18.04 -0.97
N GLN A 248 -20.08 16.86 -0.93
CA GLN A 248 -20.54 16.14 -2.12
C GLN A 248 -21.99 15.68 -1.94
N LYS A 249 -22.87 16.04 -2.85
CA LYS A 249 -24.28 15.59 -2.79
C LYS A 249 -24.41 14.13 -3.17
N HIS A 250 -25.13 13.34 -2.33
CA HIS A 250 -25.52 11.95 -2.53
C HIS A 250 -27.04 11.82 -2.36
N GLY A 251 -27.78 11.73 -3.46
CA GLY A 251 -29.25 11.68 -3.40
C GLY A 251 -29.84 12.89 -2.65
N GLU A 252 -30.59 12.64 -1.58
CA GLU A 252 -31.23 13.69 -0.76
C GLU A 252 -30.40 14.14 0.44
N GLN A 253 -29.11 13.80 0.47
CA GLN A 253 -28.19 14.17 1.55
C GLN A 253 -26.89 14.80 0.99
N TYR A 254 -26.23 15.56 1.84
CA TYR A 254 -24.82 15.92 1.65
C TYR A 254 -23.92 14.98 2.43
N LEU A 255 -22.91 14.46 1.77
CA LEU A 255 -21.69 13.97 2.42
C LEU A 255 -20.79 15.18 2.68
N VAL A 256 -20.39 15.38 3.92
CA VAL A 256 -19.43 16.40 4.32
C VAL A 256 -18.18 15.72 4.86
N GLN A 257 -17.04 15.96 4.21
CA GLN A 257 -15.73 15.64 4.79
C GLN A 257 -15.22 16.88 5.53
N ASN A 258 -15.00 16.76 6.82
CA ASN A 258 -14.32 17.79 7.61
C ASN A 258 -12.84 17.94 7.18
N PRO A 259 -12.15 19.04 7.48
CA PRO A 259 -10.73 19.18 7.21
C PRO A 259 -9.92 18.02 7.82
N PRO A 260 -8.78 17.64 7.21
CA PRO A 260 -7.93 16.59 7.76
C PRO A 260 -7.53 16.85 9.21
N ALA A 261 -7.41 15.77 10.00
CA ALA A 261 -6.93 15.83 11.36
C ALA A 261 -5.51 16.40 11.43
N LEU A 262 -5.17 17.03 12.55
CA LEU A 262 -3.80 17.41 12.83
C LEU A 262 -2.95 16.12 13.00
N PRO A 263 -1.71 16.10 12.49
CA PRO A 263 -0.81 14.99 12.75
C PRO A 263 -0.51 14.87 14.25
N LEU A 264 -0.35 13.66 14.74
CA LEU A 264 0.13 13.45 16.10
C LEU A 264 1.50 14.11 16.30
N THR A 265 1.73 14.69 17.47
CA THR A 265 3.08 15.10 17.89
C THR A 265 3.98 13.89 18.14
N THR A 266 5.28 14.12 18.34
CA THR A 266 6.22 13.05 18.69
C THR A 266 5.80 12.37 19.99
N GLU A 267 5.42 13.15 21.00
CA GLU A 267 5.00 12.67 22.32
C GLU A 267 3.73 11.82 22.25
N GLU A 268 2.74 12.27 21.48
CA GLU A 268 1.50 11.51 21.25
C GLU A 268 1.76 10.22 20.48
N LEU A 269 2.63 10.27 19.46
CA LEU A 269 2.98 9.08 18.69
C LEU A 269 3.76 8.07 19.53
N ASP A 270 4.65 8.54 20.42
CA ASP A 270 5.35 7.72 21.41
C ASP A 270 4.37 7.07 22.38
N ALA A 271 3.42 7.85 22.94
CA ALA A 271 2.41 7.35 23.84
C ALA A 271 1.55 6.24 23.19
N VAL A 272 1.13 6.44 21.95
CA VAL A 272 0.38 5.41 21.20
C VAL A 272 1.21 4.15 20.96
N ALA A 273 2.49 4.27 20.63
CA ALA A 273 3.36 3.13 20.39
C ALA A 273 3.74 2.37 21.69
N GLU A 274 3.62 3.01 22.84
CA GLU A 274 3.93 2.46 24.17
C GLU A 274 2.73 1.89 24.91
N LEU A 275 1.52 1.93 24.31
CA LEU A 275 0.35 1.26 24.85
C LEU A 275 0.64 -0.24 25.13
N PRO A 276 -0.12 -0.87 26.03
CA PRO A 276 0.21 -2.21 26.54
C PRO A 276 -0.13 -3.34 25.55
N TYR A 277 0.48 -3.32 24.37
CA TYR A 277 0.32 -4.38 23.38
C TYR A 277 0.99 -5.68 23.81
N GLU A 278 0.34 -6.84 23.55
CA GLU A 278 0.94 -8.17 23.69
C GLU A 278 1.96 -8.48 22.58
N ARG A 279 1.95 -7.72 21.48
CA ARG A 279 2.85 -7.82 20.31
C ARG A 279 2.83 -9.18 19.63
N TYR A 280 1.69 -9.84 19.71
CA TYR A 280 1.46 -11.14 19.11
C TYR A 280 -0.02 -11.29 18.70
N TYR A 281 -0.35 -12.37 18.01
CA TYR A 281 -1.74 -12.69 17.74
C TYR A 281 -2.38 -13.39 18.96
N HIS A 282 -3.69 -13.34 19.04
CA HIS A 282 -4.45 -13.96 20.14
C HIS A 282 -4.22 -15.49 20.16
N PRO A 283 -3.99 -16.13 21.34
CA PRO A 283 -3.65 -17.55 21.47
C PRO A 283 -4.65 -18.52 20.84
N ILE A 284 -5.92 -18.14 20.71
CA ILE A 284 -6.95 -18.96 20.06
C ILE A 284 -6.56 -19.40 18.64
N TYR A 285 -5.66 -18.66 17.98
CA TYR A 285 -5.23 -18.96 16.61
C TYR A 285 -4.06 -19.94 16.51
N GLU A 286 -3.44 -20.36 17.63
CA GLU A 286 -2.29 -21.28 17.60
C GLU A 286 -2.64 -22.60 16.92
N GLU A 287 -3.74 -23.23 17.33
CA GLU A 287 -4.20 -24.50 16.75
C GLU A 287 -4.69 -24.36 15.30
N MET A 288 -4.97 -23.12 14.87
CA MET A 288 -5.39 -22.79 13.50
C MET A 288 -4.21 -22.50 12.57
N GLY A 289 -2.95 -22.60 13.05
CA GLY A 289 -1.72 -22.30 12.29
C GLY A 289 -1.22 -20.88 12.47
N GLY A 290 -1.68 -20.14 13.48
CA GLY A 290 -1.28 -18.78 13.79
C GLY A 290 -1.74 -17.75 12.76
N VAL A 291 -1.30 -16.50 12.92
CA VAL A 291 -1.58 -15.40 11.98
C VAL A 291 -0.26 -14.94 11.34
N PRO A 292 0.02 -15.33 10.09
CA PRO A 292 1.33 -15.13 9.47
C PRO A 292 1.78 -13.68 9.33
N ALA A 293 0.86 -12.72 9.28
CA ALA A 293 1.17 -11.29 9.21
C ALA A 293 2.06 -10.79 10.36
N ILE A 294 2.05 -11.46 11.52
CA ILE A 294 2.91 -11.10 12.65
C ILE A 294 4.41 -11.20 12.32
N LYS A 295 4.80 -12.15 11.48
CA LYS A 295 6.22 -12.42 11.15
C LYS A 295 6.94 -11.22 10.52
N GLU A 296 6.20 -10.35 9.85
CA GLU A 296 6.77 -9.15 9.21
C GLU A 296 7.03 -8.02 10.22
N VAL A 297 6.32 -8.00 11.36
CA VAL A 297 6.30 -6.87 12.28
C VAL A 297 6.75 -7.20 13.70
N GLU A 298 6.74 -8.45 14.15
CA GLU A 298 6.99 -8.88 15.53
C GLU A 298 8.22 -8.20 16.17
N PHE A 299 9.33 -8.16 15.43
CA PHE A 299 10.56 -7.51 15.84
C PHE A 299 10.95 -6.38 14.88
N SER A 300 9.99 -5.57 14.50
CA SER A 300 10.17 -4.41 13.63
C SER A 300 9.72 -3.13 14.35
N LEU A 301 10.39 -2.03 14.06
CA LEU A 301 10.13 -0.72 14.65
C LEU A 301 9.54 0.20 13.58
N THR A 302 8.32 0.68 13.79
CA THR A 302 7.74 1.74 12.95
C THR A 302 8.08 3.08 13.57
N HIS A 303 8.92 3.87 12.90
CA HIS A 303 9.44 5.11 13.46
C HIS A 303 8.79 6.38 12.93
N ASN A 304 8.03 6.30 11.83
CA ASN A 304 7.42 7.48 11.21
C ASN A 304 6.05 7.18 10.60
N ARG A 305 5.29 8.24 10.35
CA ARG A 305 4.04 8.25 9.59
C ARG A 305 4.09 9.33 8.51
N GLY A 306 3.26 9.18 7.48
CA GLY A 306 3.18 10.10 6.35
C GLY A 306 4.22 9.83 5.27
N CYS A 307 4.01 10.41 4.07
CA CYS A 307 4.95 10.29 2.95
C CYS A 307 4.83 11.46 1.98
N PHE A 308 5.83 12.35 1.94
CA PHE A 308 5.84 13.46 0.99
C PHE A 308 6.25 13.06 -0.45
N GLY A 309 6.54 11.78 -0.68
CA GLY A 309 6.77 11.26 -2.03
C GLY A 309 5.58 11.42 -2.96
N ALA A 310 4.36 11.27 -2.43
CA ALA A 310 3.09 11.55 -3.11
C ALA A 310 2.99 10.97 -4.54
N CYS A 311 3.45 9.71 -4.73
CA CYS A 311 3.30 9.00 -5.99
C CYS A 311 1.82 8.86 -6.36
N ASN A 312 1.47 9.06 -7.63
CA ASN A 312 0.08 9.11 -8.09
C ASN A 312 -0.71 7.80 -7.89
N PHE A 313 -0.02 6.66 -7.82
CA PHE A 313 -0.63 5.34 -7.63
C PHE A 313 -0.72 4.90 -6.16
N CYS A 314 -0.11 5.66 -5.23
CA CYS A 314 0.03 5.23 -3.83
C CYS A 314 -1.01 5.90 -2.94
N SER A 315 -1.77 5.09 -2.21
CA SER A 315 -2.82 5.56 -1.29
C SER A 315 -2.28 6.11 0.04
N ILE A 316 -1.00 5.92 0.36
CA ILE A 316 -0.41 6.36 1.64
C ILE A 316 -0.60 7.87 1.84
N ALA A 317 -0.33 8.68 0.82
CA ALA A 317 -0.50 10.12 0.92
C ALA A 317 -1.96 10.54 1.12
N PHE A 318 -2.93 9.77 0.61
CA PHE A 318 -4.36 10.03 0.76
C PHE A 318 -4.92 9.54 2.11
N HIS A 319 -4.26 8.56 2.73
CA HIS A 319 -4.65 8.00 4.03
C HIS A 319 -3.85 8.61 5.19
N GLN A 320 -2.52 8.57 5.15
CA GLN A 320 -1.66 9.08 6.24
C GLN A 320 -1.25 10.55 6.09
N GLY A 321 -1.48 11.13 4.89
CA GLY A 321 -1.02 12.49 4.59
C GLY A 321 0.42 12.54 4.09
N ARG A 322 0.85 13.77 3.76
CA ARG A 322 2.19 14.06 3.21
C ARG A 322 3.13 14.70 4.24
N TYR A 323 2.65 14.99 5.43
CA TYR A 323 3.44 15.52 6.52
C TYR A 323 4.08 14.36 7.29
N ILE A 324 5.37 14.48 7.61
CA ILE A 324 6.10 13.43 8.34
C ILE A 324 6.04 13.73 9.82
N THR A 325 5.59 12.75 10.59
CA THR A 325 5.73 12.71 12.05
C THR A 325 6.56 11.52 12.45
N THR A 326 7.35 11.65 13.52
CA THR A 326 8.31 10.63 13.93
C THR A 326 8.24 10.38 15.43
N ARG A 327 8.55 9.16 15.80
CA ARG A 327 8.79 8.78 17.19
C ARG A 327 10.16 9.24 17.65
N SER A 328 10.27 9.50 18.94
CA SER A 328 11.55 9.81 19.58
C SER A 328 12.49 8.59 19.59
N HIS A 329 13.79 8.84 19.65
CA HIS A 329 14.79 7.78 19.85
C HIS A 329 14.51 7.02 21.15
N ALA A 330 14.23 7.74 22.23
CA ALA A 330 13.96 7.14 23.54
C ALA A 330 12.82 6.10 23.49
N SER A 331 11.72 6.41 22.81
CA SER A 331 10.60 5.47 22.63
C SER A 331 11.00 4.24 21.80
N LEU A 332 11.73 4.43 20.71
CA LEU A 332 12.19 3.34 19.85
C LEU A 332 13.22 2.43 20.54
N LEU A 333 14.11 3.01 21.35
CA LEU A 333 15.09 2.26 22.13
C LEU A 333 14.40 1.42 23.22
N ARG A 334 13.45 2.00 23.99
CA ARG A 334 12.65 1.24 24.97
C ARG A 334 11.89 0.08 24.33
N GLU A 335 11.35 0.28 23.12
CA GLU A 335 10.68 -0.79 22.39
C GLU A 335 11.65 -1.90 21.97
N ALA A 336 12.83 -1.55 21.46
CA ALA A 336 13.87 -2.50 21.07
C ALA A 336 14.45 -3.27 22.27
N GLU A 337 14.59 -2.61 23.43
CA GLU A 337 14.99 -3.26 24.67
C GLU A 337 13.97 -4.31 25.11
N ARG A 338 12.65 -4.04 24.98
CA ARG A 338 11.62 -5.06 25.24
C ARG A 338 11.76 -6.30 24.36
N PHE A 339 12.22 -6.16 23.11
CA PHE A 339 12.48 -7.31 22.24
C PHE A 339 13.52 -8.24 22.85
N THR A 340 14.57 -7.71 23.49
CA THR A 340 15.65 -8.53 24.08
C THR A 340 15.18 -9.45 25.21
N HIS A 341 14.05 -9.13 25.84
CA HIS A 341 13.42 -9.95 26.87
C HIS A 341 12.44 -11.00 26.32
N ASN A 342 12.12 -10.95 25.03
CA ASN A 342 11.23 -11.92 24.40
C ASN A 342 12.01 -13.22 24.08
N PRO A 343 11.57 -14.42 24.53
CA PRO A 343 12.27 -15.69 24.30
C PRO A 343 12.39 -16.06 22.81
N HIS A 344 11.54 -15.51 21.95
CA HIS A 344 11.58 -15.72 20.50
C HIS A 344 12.59 -14.81 19.80
N PHE A 345 13.07 -13.77 20.45
CA PHE A 345 14.02 -12.82 19.86
C PHE A 345 15.40 -13.46 19.67
N LYS A 346 15.90 -13.51 18.46
CA LYS A 346 17.23 -14.09 18.11
C LYS A 346 18.32 -13.03 17.97
N GLY A 347 18.04 -11.79 18.39
CA GLY A 347 18.95 -10.64 18.28
C GLY A 347 18.82 -9.86 16.96
N TYR A 348 17.76 -10.10 16.19
CA TYR A 348 17.58 -9.44 14.90
C TYR A 348 16.37 -8.50 14.93
N ILE A 349 16.61 -7.18 14.82
CA ILE A 349 15.57 -6.23 14.50
C ILE A 349 15.35 -6.30 12.99
N HIS A 350 14.17 -6.75 12.58
CA HIS A 350 13.87 -7.10 11.20
C HIS A 350 13.71 -5.90 10.29
N ASP A 351 13.20 -4.78 10.84
CA ASP A 351 13.05 -3.52 10.12
C ASP A 351 13.02 -2.33 11.09
N VAL A 352 13.66 -1.25 10.72
CA VAL A 352 13.46 0.08 11.32
C VAL A 352 12.88 0.96 10.22
N GLY A 353 11.55 0.98 10.12
CA GLY A 353 10.87 1.44 8.92
C GLY A 353 9.63 2.26 9.16
N GLY A 354 8.84 2.34 8.12
CA GLY A 354 7.58 3.06 8.04
C GLY A 354 7.12 3.18 6.60
N PRO A 355 6.20 4.10 6.26
CA PRO A 355 5.74 4.31 4.89
C PRO A 355 6.88 4.62 3.90
N THR A 356 7.92 5.27 4.39
CA THR A 356 9.21 5.47 3.73
C THR A 356 10.29 5.53 4.81
N ALA A 357 11.17 4.54 4.85
CA ALA A 357 12.08 4.36 5.97
C ALA A 357 13.06 5.52 6.19
N ASN A 358 13.48 6.20 5.14
CA ASN A 358 14.44 7.30 5.27
C ASN A 358 13.81 8.71 5.36
N PHE A 359 12.53 8.80 5.77
CA PHE A 359 11.90 10.07 6.09
C PHE A 359 11.77 10.24 7.60
N ARG A 360 12.56 11.15 8.19
CA ARG A 360 12.55 11.44 9.63
C ARG A 360 12.12 12.87 9.96
N ALA A 361 11.83 13.69 8.96
CA ALA A 361 11.39 15.07 9.12
C ALA A 361 10.47 15.50 7.98
N PRO A 362 9.68 16.57 8.15
CA PRO A 362 8.95 17.21 7.06
C PRO A 362 9.89 17.60 5.91
N SER A 363 9.39 17.58 4.68
CA SER A 363 10.23 17.81 3.49
C SER A 363 10.89 19.19 3.46
N CYS A 364 10.25 20.20 4.04
CA CYS A 364 10.76 21.57 4.13
C CYS A 364 10.06 22.35 5.27
N ALA A 365 10.68 23.46 5.69
CA ALA A 365 10.13 24.32 6.75
C ALA A 365 8.73 24.88 6.43
N LYS A 366 8.43 25.11 5.13
CA LYS A 366 7.13 25.62 4.69
C LYS A 366 5.97 24.69 5.08
N GLN A 367 6.17 23.37 5.08
CA GLN A 367 5.08 22.42 5.36
C GLN A 367 4.44 22.62 6.74
N ALA A 368 5.25 22.97 7.74
CA ALA A 368 4.76 23.14 9.11
C ALA A 368 3.89 24.39 9.29
N THR A 369 4.12 25.45 8.49
CA THR A 369 3.50 26.77 8.68
C THR A 369 2.48 27.15 7.61
N HIS A 370 2.72 26.75 6.36
CA HIS A 370 1.91 27.12 5.20
C HIS A 370 1.26 25.92 4.51
N GLY A 371 1.47 24.70 5.05
CA GLY A 371 0.95 23.47 4.49
C GLY A 371 1.64 23.02 3.19
N LEU A 372 0.98 22.11 2.50
CA LEU A 372 1.47 21.44 1.30
C LEU A 372 1.36 22.33 0.05
N CYS A 373 2.30 22.19 -0.87
CA CYS A 373 2.15 22.77 -2.21
C CYS A 373 1.05 21.98 -2.97
N ARG A 374 0.08 22.71 -3.54
CA ARG A 374 -1.01 22.14 -4.34
C ARG A 374 -0.58 21.86 -5.79
N ASP A 375 0.36 22.67 -6.31
CA ASP A 375 0.79 22.74 -7.69
C ASP A 375 2.00 21.86 -8.02
N LYS A 376 2.68 21.29 -7.02
CA LYS A 376 3.91 20.51 -7.24
C LYS A 376 4.13 19.43 -6.19
N LYS A 377 4.97 18.46 -6.56
CA LYS A 377 5.47 17.40 -5.68
C LYS A 377 6.87 17.73 -5.17
N CYS A 378 7.22 17.16 -4.02
CA CYS A 378 8.53 17.43 -3.40
C CYS A 378 9.70 16.76 -4.14
N LEU A 379 9.47 15.59 -4.77
CA LEU A 379 10.53 14.74 -5.32
C LEU A 379 10.37 14.44 -6.83
N ALA A 380 9.28 14.85 -7.46
CA ALA A 380 8.99 14.52 -8.86
C ALA A 380 8.50 15.73 -9.66
N PRO A 381 8.80 15.78 -10.98
CA PRO A 381 9.75 14.93 -11.73
C PRO A 381 11.20 15.17 -11.34
N THR A 382 11.49 16.32 -10.72
CA THR A 382 12.77 16.71 -10.13
C THR A 382 12.58 17.13 -8.68
N ARG A 383 13.59 16.92 -7.85
CA ARG A 383 13.55 17.32 -6.45
C ARG A 383 13.36 18.84 -6.31
N CYS A 384 12.39 19.26 -5.52
CA CYS A 384 12.19 20.67 -5.19
C CYS A 384 13.42 21.22 -4.44
N PRO A 385 13.96 22.40 -4.81
CA PRO A 385 15.12 22.98 -4.13
C PRO A 385 14.92 23.25 -2.64
N ALA A 386 13.66 23.43 -2.19
CA ALA A 386 13.35 23.65 -0.78
C ALA A 386 13.36 22.36 0.07
N VAL A 387 13.45 21.18 -0.57
CA VAL A 387 13.52 19.91 0.17
C VAL A 387 14.87 19.80 0.87
N ARG A 388 14.80 19.68 2.19
CA ARG A 388 15.97 19.44 3.04
C ARG A 388 16.24 17.94 3.07
N VAL A 389 17.43 17.54 2.63
CA VAL A 389 17.87 16.15 2.70
C VAL A 389 18.82 16.02 3.87
N ASP A 390 18.43 15.21 4.85
CA ASP A 390 19.23 14.99 6.06
C ASP A 390 18.86 13.61 6.63
N HIS A 391 19.85 12.73 6.73
CA HIS A 391 19.71 11.41 7.35
C HIS A 391 20.50 11.29 8.67
N THR A 392 21.07 12.36 9.18
CA THR A 392 21.91 12.34 10.41
C THR A 392 21.15 11.73 11.58
N ASP A 393 19.92 12.17 11.81
CA ASP A 393 19.04 11.64 12.85
C ASP A 393 18.74 10.13 12.67
N TYR A 394 18.52 9.70 11.44
CA TYR A 394 18.25 8.28 11.17
C TYR A 394 19.51 7.41 11.34
N VAL A 395 20.67 7.88 10.90
CA VAL A 395 21.96 7.21 11.14
C VAL A 395 22.22 7.05 12.63
N GLN A 396 21.98 8.11 13.40
CA GLN A 396 22.15 8.08 14.86
C GLN A 396 21.23 7.02 15.49
N LEU A 397 19.94 7.02 15.15
CA LEU A 397 18.97 6.02 15.62
C LEU A 397 19.43 4.59 15.32
N LEU A 398 19.85 4.33 14.09
CA LEU A 398 20.31 2.99 13.67
C LEU A 398 21.56 2.54 14.48
N ARG A 399 22.46 3.45 14.80
CA ARG A 399 23.65 3.19 15.63
C ARG A 399 23.28 2.90 17.07
N GLU A 400 22.38 3.69 17.66
CA GLU A 400 21.88 3.50 19.02
C GLU A 400 21.17 2.16 19.17
N LEU A 401 20.28 1.80 18.24
CA LEU A 401 19.60 0.50 18.22
C LEU A 401 20.58 -0.68 18.13
N ARG A 402 21.65 -0.52 17.37
CA ARG A 402 22.69 -1.55 17.21
C ARG A 402 23.57 -1.69 18.46
N ALA A 403 23.64 -0.67 19.30
CA ALA A 403 24.41 -0.69 20.53
C ALA A 403 23.67 -1.37 21.70
N ILE A 404 22.38 -1.67 21.59
CA ILE A 404 21.58 -2.32 22.64
C ILE A 404 22.12 -3.73 22.90
N PRO A 405 22.45 -4.08 24.18
CA PRO A 405 22.86 -5.43 24.55
C PRO A 405 21.83 -6.48 24.12
N GLY A 406 22.25 -7.55 23.47
CA GLY A 406 21.36 -8.58 22.93
C GLY A 406 20.92 -8.36 21.47
N VAL A 407 21.08 -7.16 20.92
CA VAL A 407 20.86 -6.88 19.49
C VAL A 407 22.12 -7.23 18.69
N LYS A 408 22.00 -8.15 17.76
CA LYS A 408 23.10 -8.60 16.87
C LYS A 408 23.09 -7.87 15.52
N LYS A 409 21.90 -7.61 14.98
CA LYS A 409 21.70 -6.93 13.70
C LYS A 409 20.44 -6.09 13.71
N VAL A 410 20.53 -4.96 13.03
CA VAL A 410 19.40 -4.05 12.78
C VAL A 410 19.28 -3.89 11.28
N PHE A 411 18.15 -4.28 10.70
CA PHE A 411 17.91 -4.21 9.27
C PHE A 411 16.96 -3.07 8.90
N VAL A 412 17.10 -2.58 7.68
CA VAL A 412 16.17 -1.67 7.02
C VAL A 412 15.61 -2.40 5.79
N ARG A 413 14.33 -2.80 5.86
CA ARG A 413 13.63 -3.56 4.80
C ARG A 413 12.52 -2.75 4.14
N SER A 414 11.94 -1.81 4.86
CA SER A 414 10.95 -0.85 4.33
C SER A 414 11.53 -0.05 3.18
N GLY A 415 10.66 0.38 2.27
CA GLY A 415 11.07 1.09 1.07
C GLY A 415 11.85 2.37 1.38
N LEU A 416 12.99 2.52 0.72
CA LEU A 416 13.82 3.71 0.76
C LEU A 416 13.58 4.58 -0.49
N ARG A 417 13.50 5.88 -0.31
CA ARG A 417 13.48 6.86 -1.41
C ARG A 417 14.92 7.17 -1.81
N TYR A 418 15.39 6.42 -2.81
CA TYR A 418 16.73 6.59 -3.37
C TYR A 418 16.94 7.99 -3.98
N ASP A 419 15.88 8.57 -4.55
CA ASP A 419 15.89 9.92 -5.12
C ASP A 419 16.04 11.02 -4.04
N TYR A 420 15.53 10.80 -2.83
CA TYR A 420 15.81 11.66 -1.68
C TYR A 420 17.28 11.52 -1.25
N MET A 421 17.81 10.28 -1.18
CA MET A 421 19.22 10.02 -0.85
C MET A 421 20.21 10.65 -1.85
N MET A 422 19.83 10.76 -3.14
CA MET A 422 20.64 11.41 -4.16
C MET A 422 20.78 12.93 -3.97
N GLY A 423 20.09 13.49 -2.99
CA GLY A 423 20.26 14.88 -2.59
C GLY A 423 21.33 15.10 -1.52
N GLU A 424 21.92 14.05 -0.94
CA GLU A 424 23.07 14.16 -0.05
C GLU A 424 24.38 14.34 -0.81
N GLU A 425 25.23 15.22 -0.29
CA GLU A 425 26.54 15.50 -0.86
C GLU A 425 27.55 14.39 -0.52
N ASP A 426 27.41 13.77 0.65
CA ASP A 426 28.32 12.72 1.14
C ASP A 426 27.70 11.31 1.07
N ASP A 427 28.52 10.30 1.35
CA ASP A 427 28.13 8.89 1.31
C ASP A 427 27.82 8.30 2.70
N THR A 428 27.71 9.12 3.76
CA THR A 428 27.64 8.67 5.17
C THR A 428 26.49 7.72 5.39
N PHE A 429 25.26 8.12 5.05
CA PHE A 429 24.07 7.29 5.22
C PHE A 429 24.12 6.00 4.40
N LEU A 430 24.44 6.10 3.12
CA LEU A 430 24.48 4.91 2.26
C LEU A 430 25.61 3.96 2.65
N THR A 431 26.74 4.47 3.15
CA THR A 431 27.84 3.65 3.69
C THR A 431 27.39 2.93 4.98
N GLU A 432 26.70 3.61 5.90
CA GLU A 432 26.14 2.99 7.11
C GLU A 432 25.18 1.85 6.76
N LEU A 433 24.26 2.09 5.81
CA LEU A 433 23.33 1.07 5.34
C LEU A 433 24.05 -0.15 4.78
N VAL A 434 25.01 0.04 3.86
CA VAL A 434 25.76 -1.03 3.20
C VAL A 434 26.57 -1.84 4.21
N ARG A 435 27.19 -1.18 5.18
CA ARG A 435 28.01 -1.87 6.20
C ARG A 435 27.19 -2.74 7.13
N TYR A 436 26.02 -2.26 7.59
CA TYR A 436 25.39 -2.80 8.78
C TYR A 436 23.92 -3.19 8.64
N HIS A 437 23.16 -2.60 7.69
CA HIS A 437 21.69 -2.62 7.72
C HIS A 437 21.03 -3.33 6.53
N ILE A 438 21.81 -3.81 5.56
CA ILE A 438 21.31 -4.55 4.41
C ILE A 438 21.66 -6.03 4.56
N SER A 439 20.66 -6.92 4.42
CA SER A 439 20.79 -8.37 4.58
C SER A 439 21.04 -9.12 3.26
N GLY A 440 21.78 -8.50 2.30
CA GLY A 440 22.07 -9.08 0.98
C GLY A 440 21.37 -8.32 -0.15
N GLN A 441 20.15 -7.85 0.05
CA GLN A 441 19.37 -7.15 -0.96
C GLN A 441 18.80 -5.85 -0.42
N LEU A 442 18.92 -4.78 -1.20
CA LEU A 442 18.23 -3.51 -0.97
C LEU A 442 17.13 -3.34 -2.02
N LYS A 443 15.89 -3.20 -1.56
CA LYS A 443 14.72 -2.99 -2.41
C LYS A 443 14.48 -1.51 -2.63
N VAL A 444 14.39 -1.08 -3.88
CA VAL A 444 14.08 0.30 -4.28
C VAL A 444 13.04 0.29 -5.40
N ALA A 445 12.28 1.35 -5.53
CA ALA A 445 11.12 1.39 -6.41
C ALA A 445 11.27 2.45 -7.51
N PRO A 446 12.04 2.20 -8.60
CA PRO A 446 12.03 3.06 -9.78
C PRO A 446 10.71 3.01 -10.55
N GLU A 447 9.97 1.92 -10.47
CA GLU A 447 8.66 1.60 -11.05
C GLU A 447 8.67 1.42 -12.57
N HIS A 448 9.31 2.30 -13.34
CA HIS A 448 9.41 2.27 -14.80
C HIS A 448 10.70 2.94 -15.29
N CYS A 449 10.98 2.89 -16.60
CA CYS A 449 12.11 3.60 -17.20
C CYS A 449 11.70 4.71 -18.17
N SER A 450 10.50 4.61 -18.78
CA SER A 450 10.00 5.65 -19.68
C SER A 450 9.68 6.94 -18.92
N ALA A 451 10.25 8.07 -19.35
CA ALA A 451 10.06 9.37 -18.72
C ALA A 451 8.56 9.74 -18.65
N ARG A 452 7.83 9.54 -19.76
CA ARG A 452 6.40 9.82 -19.85
C ARG A 452 5.60 9.04 -18.81
N VAL A 453 5.88 7.74 -18.64
CA VAL A 453 5.18 6.90 -17.66
C VAL A 453 5.53 7.32 -16.23
N LEU A 454 6.79 7.67 -15.98
CA LEU A 454 7.24 8.16 -14.68
C LEU A 454 6.63 9.51 -14.30
N ASP A 455 6.39 10.40 -15.27
CA ASP A 455 5.65 11.65 -15.05
C ASP A 455 4.21 11.35 -14.60
N GLU A 456 3.51 10.43 -15.28
CA GLU A 456 2.16 9.99 -14.89
C GLU A 456 2.14 9.26 -13.52
N MET A 457 3.22 8.59 -13.15
CA MET A 457 3.38 7.98 -11.83
C MET A 457 3.71 9.01 -10.74
N GLY A 458 4.16 10.21 -11.11
CA GLY A 458 4.71 11.19 -10.17
C GLY A 458 6.02 10.73 -9.53
N LYS A 459 6.91 10.16 -10.35
CA LYS A 459 8.22 9.64 -9.96
C LYS A 459 9.35 10.41 -10.65
N PRO A 460 10.57 10.41 -10.11
CA PRO A 460 11.74 10.95 -10.80
C PRO A 460 12.09 10.10 -12.03
N HIS A 461 12.71 10.71 -13.04
CA HIS A 461 13.14 10.01 -14.22
C HIS A 461 14.24 8.99 -13.92
N ILE A 462 14.39 8.00 -14.81
CA ILE A 462 15.22 6.80 -14.60
C ILE A 462 16.71 7.10 -14.42
N ASN A 463 17.21 8.22 -14.96
CA ASN A 463 18.59 8.66 -14.79
C ASN A 463 18.99 8.84 -13.31
N VAL A 464 18.04 9.22 -12.44
CA VAL A 464 18.26 9.32 -10.98
C VAL A 464 18.53 7.94 -10.39
N TYR A 465 17.76 6.92 -10.82
CA TYR A 465 17.99 5.54 -10.40
C TYR A 465 19.33 5.00 -10.92
N GLU A 466 19.67 5.25 -12.18
CA GLU A 466 20.97 4.84 -12.76
C GLU A 466 22.15 5.49 -12.01
N ALA A 467 22.01 6.75 -11.61
CA ALA A 467 23.03 7.42 -10.79
C ALA A 467 23.14 6.80 -9.40
N PHE A 468 22.00 6.49 -8.76
CA PHE A 468 21.97 5.80 -7.48
C PHE A 468 22.58 4.39 -7.57
N LEU A 469 22.27 3.62 -8.61
CA LEU A 469 22.84 2.29 -8.84
C LEU A 469 24.39 2.35 -8.90
N ARG A 470 24.94 3.30 -9.66
CA ARG A 470 26.40 3.49 -9.72
C ARG A 470 27.01 3.87 -8.36
N ARG A 471 26.34 4.77 -7.62
CA ARG A 471 26.76 5.19 -6.28
C ARG A 471 26.75 4.00 -5.31
N PHE A 472 25.70 3.22 -5.29
CA PHE A 472 25.55 2.02 -4.46
C PHE A 472 26.64 0.97 -4.78
N GLN A 473 26.86 0.64 -6.06
CA GLN A 473 27.88 -0.32 -6.48
C GLN A 473 29.29 0.11 -6.07
N ARG A 474 29.62 1.40 -6.24
CA ARG A 474 30.90 1.96 -5.81
C ARG A 474 31.12 1.79 -4.29
N ILE A 475 30.09 2.05 -3.49
CA ILE A 475 30.17 1.91 -2.03
C ILE A 475 30.29 0.43 -1.65
N CYS A 476 29.50 -0.46 -2.24
CA CYS A 476 29.61 -1.90 -2.00
C CYS A 476 31.03 -2.41 -2.29
N GLN A 477 31.62 -1.99 -3.40
CA GLN A 477 33.00 -2.35 -3.76
C GLN A 477 34.02 -1.80 -2.75
N LYS A 478 33.87 -0.53 -2.33
CA LYS A 478 34.74 0.09 -1.32
C LYS A 478 34.66 -0.63 0.04
N GLU A 479 33.45 -1.09 0.40
CA GLU A 479 33.20 -1.76 1.69
C GLU A 479 33.43 -3.29 1.62
N GLY A 480 33.82 -3.84 0.47
CA GLY A 480 34.00 -5.28 0.28
C GLY A 480 32.72 -6.09 0.50
N LYS A 481 31.56 -5.52 0.16
CA LYS A 481 30.25 -6.15 0.35
C LYS A 481 29.66 -6.60 -0.97
N GLU A 482 29.15 -7.83 -1.01
CA GLU A 482 28.38 -8.35 -2.14
C GLU A 482 26.88 -8.17 -1.85
N LEU A 483 26.33 -7.01 -2.25
CA LEU A 483 24.95 -6.64 -2.05
C LEU A 483 24.31 -6.29 -3.40
N TYR A 484 22.99 -6.57 -3.51
CA TYR A 484 22.24 -6.38 -4.75
C TYR A 484 21.11 -5.39 -4.58
N LEU A 485 20.92 -4.51 -5.58
CA LEU A 485 19.71 -3.71 -5.70
C LEU A 485 18.62 -4.51 -6.41
N ILE A 486 17.44 -4.57 -5.80
CA ILE A 486 16.26 -5.20 -6.37
C ILE A 486 15.26 -4.10 -6.75
N PRO A 487 15.12 -3.76 -8.04
CA PRO A 487 14.15 -2.76 -8.46
C PRO A 487 12.73 -3.34 -8.44
N TYR A 488 11.81 -2.65 -7.77
CA TYR A 488 10.38 -2.85 -7.99
C TYR A 488 9.97 -2.13 -9.26
N LEU A 489 9.24 -2.86 -10.12
CA LEU A 489 8.77 -2.39 -11.41
C LEU A 489 7.31 -2.74 -11.58
N MET A 490 6.58 -1.83 -12.21
CA MET A 490 5.14 -1.93 -12.41
C MET A 490 4.81 -1.91 -13.90
N SER A 491 4.01 -2.88 -14.36
CA SER A 491 3.45 -2.89 -15.72
C SER A 491 2.06 -2.26 -15.74
N SER A 492 1.65 -1.85 -16.92
CA SER A 492 0.27 -1.46 -17.21
C SER A 492 -0.27 -0.26 -16.39
N HIS A 493 0.60 0.62 -15.90
CA HIS A 493 0.18 1.89 -15.32
C HIS A 493 -0.45 2.79 -16.40
N PRO A 494 -1.45 3.64 -16.09
CA PRO A 494 -1.88 4.68 -17.01
C PRO A 494 -0.68 5.45 -17.59
N GLY A 495 -0.70 5.72 -18.88
CA GLY A 495 0.44 6.25 -19.65
C GLY A 495 1.32 5.18 -20.29
N SER A 496 1.33 3.92 -19.82
CA SER A 496 2.21 2.87 -20.36
C SER A 496 1.63 2.24 -21.61
N THR A 497 2.20 2.55 -22.77
CA THR A 497 1.91 1.87 -24.04
C THR A 497 2.77 0.62 -24.22
N MET A 498 2.47 -0.19 -25.24
CA MET A 498 3.32 -1.35 -25.59
C MET A 498 4.77 -0.95 -25.91
N ARG A 499 4.99 0.23 -26.49
CA ARG A 499 6.36 0.76 -26.74
C ARG A 499 7.12 1.04 -25.46
N ASP A 500 6.46 1.64 -24.45
CA ASP A 500 7.07 1.90 -23.15
C ASP A 500 7.41 0.59 -22.43
N ALA A 501 6.56 -0.43 -22.54
CA ALA A 501 6.83 -1.75 -21.99
C ALA A 501 8.02 -2.45 -22.66
N VAL A 502 8.21 -2.27 -23.97
CA VAL A 502 9.41 -2.75 -24.69
C VAL A 502 10.66 -1.97 -24.26
N GLU A 503 10.56 -0.65 -24.06
CA GLU A 503 11.65 0.17 -23.53
C GLU A 503 12.08 -0.34 -22.14
N LEU A 504 11.12 -0.68 -21.28
CA LEU A 504 11.39 -1.26 -19.97
C LEU A 504 12.09 -2.64 -20.08
N ALA A 505 11.68 -3.49 -21.02
CA ALA A 505 12.36 -4.77 -21.26
C ALA A 505 13.81 -4.58 -21.74
N LEU A 506 14.07 -3.58 -22.59
CA LEU A 506 15.44 -3.21 -23.03
C LEU A 506 16.27 -2.65 -21.88
N PHE A 507 15.67 -1.83 -21.01
CA PHE A 507 16.31 -1.35 -19.78
C PHE A 507 16.73 -2.52 -18.87
N LEU A 508 15.84 -3.48 -18.64
CA LEU A 508 16.15 -4.69 -17.86
C LEU A 508 17.32 -5.47 -18.47
N LYS A 509 17.33 -5.62 -19.78
CA LYS A 509 18.41 -6.31 -20.50
C LYS A 509 19.74 -5.58 -20.35
N LYS A 510 19.76 -4.26 -20.59
CA LYS A 510 20.95 -3.39 -20.47
C LYS A 510 21.61 -3.50 -19.08
N HIS A 511 20.79 -3.58 -18.04
CA HIS A 511 21.26 -3.64 -16.65
C HIS A 511 21.34 -5.06 -16.08
N HIS A 512 21.17 -6.10 -16.91
CA HIS A 512 21.17 -7.52 -16.51
C HIS A 512 20.20 -7.84 -15.36
N LEU A 513 19.08 -7.13 -15.30
CA LEU A 513 18.04 -7.31 -14.29
C LEU A 513 17.06 -8.39 -14.71
N ARG A 514 16.73 -9.30 -13.78
CA ARG A 514 15.77 -10.41 -14.00
C ARG A 514 14.76 -10.47 -12.85
N PRO A 515 13.78 -9.54 -12.78
CA PRO A 515 12.81 -9.53 -11.70
C PRO A 515 12.00 -10.83 -11.67
N GLN A 516 12.04 -11.52 -10.53
CA GLN A 516 11.28 -12.74 -10.33
C GLN A 516 9.79 -12.44 -10.09
N GLN A 517 9.54 -11.38 -9.35
CA GLN A 517 8.20 -10.85 -9.08
C GLN A 517 7.98 -9.58 -9.89
N VAL A 518 6.84 -9.49 -10.54
CA VAL A 518 6.39 -8.31 -11.30
C VAL A 518 4.98 -7.98 -10.88
N GLN A 519 4.70 -6.68 -10.76
CA GLN A 519 3.39 -6.17 -10.37
C GLN A 519 2.72 -5.48 -11.55
N ASP A 520 1.43 -5.75 -11.73
CA ASP A 520 0.59 -4.93 -12.58
C ASP A 520 0.04 -3.76 -11.75
N PHE A 521 -0.20 -2.63 -12.40
CA PHE A 521 -0.91 -1.53 -11.78
C PHE A 521 -2.24 -2.02 -11.19
N TYR A 522 -2.47 -1.67 -9.93
CA TYR A 522 -3.68 -2.02 -9.19
C TYR A 522 -4.47 -0.75 -8.89
N PRO A 523 -5.64 -0.53 -9.51
CA PRO A 523 -6.46 0.64 -9.25
C PRO A 523 -6.96 0.66 -7.79
N THR A 524 -6.36 1.52 -6.98
CA THR A 524 -6.71 1.70 -5.56
C THR A 524 -7.53 2.98 -5.42
N PRO A 525 -8.72 2.96 -4.80
CA PRO A 525 -9.56 4.15 -4.63
C PRO A 525 -8.81 5.32 -3.97
N GLY A 526 -9.18 6.55 -4.31
CA GLY A 526 -8.57 7.76 -3.75
C GLY A 526 -7.19 8.13 -4.32
N THR A 527 -6.69 7.42 -5.35
CA THR A 527 -5.40 7.74 -5.99
C THR A 527 -5.58 8.43 -7.34
N ALA A 528 -4.66 9.32 -7.70
CA ALA A 528 -4.68 10.01 -9.00
C ALA A 528 -4.56 9.01 -10.17
N SER A 529 -3.73 7.96 -10.02
CA SER A 529 -3.60 6.93 -11.06
C SER A 529 -4.87 6.12 -11.27
N THR A 530 -5.68 5.90 -10.23
CA THR A 530 -6.99 5.26 -10.38
C THR A 530 -7.98 6.18 -11.10
N CYS A 531 -7.91 7.49 -10.83
CA CYS A 531 -8.65 8.47 -11.62
C CYS A 531 -8.26 8.42 -13.10
N MET A 532 -6.97 8.43 -13.42
CA MET A 532 -6.47 8.26 -14.80
C MET A 532 -6.96 6.95 -15.42
N PHE A 533 -6.90 5.85 -14.68
CA PHE A 533 -7.32 4.53 -15.14
C PHE A 533 -8.80 4.50 -15.56
N TYR A 534 -9.67 5.06 -14.73
CA TYR A 534 -11.11 5.10 -14.99
C TYR A 534 -11.48 6.10 -16.08
N THR A 535 -10.89 7.30 -16.02
CA THR A 535 -11.34 8.42 -16.86
C THR A 535 -10.58 8.54 -18.18
N GLY A 536 -9.33 8.07 -18.25
CA GLY A 536 -8.40 8.40 -19.33
C GLY A 536 -7.91 9.85 -19.25
N ILE A 537 -8.00 10.51 -18.09
CA ILE A 537 -7.65 11.92 -17.89
C ILE A 537 -6.73 12.04 -16.67
N ASP A 538 -5.62 12.74 -16.80
CA ASP A 538 -4.80 13.14 -15.66
C ASP A 538 -5.53 14.23 -14.85
N PRO A 539 -5.87 14.00 -13.57
CA PRO A 539 -6.61 15.00 -12.77
C PRO A 539 -5.82 16.28 -12.52
N TRP A 540 -4.49 16.26 -12.62
CA TRP A 540 -3.64 17.43 -12.38
C TRP A 540 -3.59 18.38 -13.56
N THR A 541 -3.46 17.85 -14.78
CA THR A 541 -3.33 18.63 -16.03
C THR A 541 -4.62 18.72 -16.83
N MET A 542 -5.59 17.84 -16.55
CA MET A 542 -6.82 17.65 -17.32
C MET A 542 -6.57 17.21 -18.77
N GLN A 543 -5.38 16.69 -19.08
CA GLN A 543 -5.05 16.13 -20.39
C GLN A 543 -5.42 14.65 -20.47
N SER A 544 -5.65 14.15 -21.68
CA SER A 544 -5.91 12.74 -21.91
C SER A 544 -4.66 11.89 -21.70
N VAL A 545 -4.84 10.74 -21.07
CA VAL A 545 -3.81 9.75 -20.78
C VAL A 545 -4.21 8.41 -21.42
N PHE A 546 -3.27 7.76 -22.09
CA PHE A 546 -3.48 6.40 -22.58
C PHE A 546 -3.62 5.44 -21.40
N VAL A 547 -4.59 4.53 -21.46
CA VAL A 547 -4.82 3.52 -20.42
C VAL A 547 -4.89 2.13 -21.03
N PRO A 548 -4.01 1.19 -20.64
CA PRO A 548 -4.11 -0.20 -21.06
C PRO A 548 -5.28 -0.88 -20.33
N THR A 549 -6.46 -0.90 -20.93
CA THR A 549 -7.67 -1.50 -20.33
C THR A 549 -7.86 -2.96 -20.76
N ASP A 550 -7.42 -3.33 -21.97
CA ASP A 550 -7.51 -4.71 -22.47
C ASP A 550 -6.68 -5.67 -21.60
N PRO A 551 -7.31 -6.71 -20.99
CA PRO A 551 -6.59 -7.71 -20.18
C PRO A 551 -5.46 -8.41 -20.93
N TYR A 552 -5.61 -8.58 -22.24
CA TYR A 552 -4.59 -9.23 -23.05
C TYR A 552 -3.38 -8.31 -23.28
N GLU A 553 -3.60 -7.03 -23.55
CA GLU A 553 -2.53 -6.03 -23.62
C GLU A 553 -1.77 -5.93 -22.29
N LYS A 554 -2.48 -5.89 -21.16
CA LYS A 554 -1.85 -5.91 -19.82
C LYS A 554 -0.99 -7.15 -19.62
N LYS A 555 -1.48 -8.33 -20.05
CA LYS A 555 -0.69 -9.56 -20.02
C LYS A 555 0.58 -9.46 -20.87
N LEU A 556 0.51 -8.89 -22.07
CA LEU A 556 1.68 -8.70 -22.93
C LEU A 556 2.70 -7.75 -22.31
N GLN A 557 2.27 -6.60 -21.79
CA GLN A 557 3.14 -5.65 -21.09
C GLN A 557 3.85 -6.31 -19.89
N ARG A 558 3.10 -7.04 -19.08
CA ARG A 558 3.65 -7.78 -17.94
C ARG A 558 4.67 -8.84 -18.37
N THR A 559 4.40 -9.55 -19.45
CA THR A 559 5.28 -10.61 -19.97
C THR A 559 6.62 -10.06 -20.41
N LEU A 560 6.68 -8.85 -20.93
CA LEU A 560 7.93 -8.16 -21.29
C LEU A 560 8.87 -7.93 -20.09
N LEU A 561 8.34 -7.77 -18.87
CA LEU A 561 9.15 -7.69 -17.64
C LEU A 561 9.89 -9.01 -17.31
N GLN A 562 9.44 -10.11 -17.90
CA GLN A 562 10.04 -11.44 -17.73
C GLN A 562 10.36 -12.07 -19.10
N TYR A 563 10.88 -11.27 -20.02
CA TYR A 563 11.13 -11.65 -21.42
C TYR A 563 12.06 -12.86 -21.57
N TRP A 564 12.96 -13.10 -20.60
CA TRP A 564 13.95 -14.20 -20.62
C TRP A 564 13.34 -15.58 -20.33
N LYS A 565 12.11 -15.65 -19.77
CA LYS A 565 11.45 -16.91 -19.45
C LYS A 565 11.00 -17.64 -20.71
N PRO A 566 11.36 -18.93 -20.89
CA PRO A 566 10.99 -19.66 -22.11
C PRO A 566 9.48 -19.72 -22.39
N GLU A 567 8.67 -19.84 -21.31
CA GLU A 567 7.21 -19.86 -21.39
C GLU A 567 6.60 -18.56 -21.91
N ASN A 568 7.33 -17.45 -21.80
CA ASN A 568 6.89 -16.14 -22.24
C ASN A 568 7.23 -15.84 -23.71
N ARG A 569 8.05 -16.66 -24.37
CA ARG A 569 8.60 -16.40 -25.72
C ARG A 569 7.54 -15.95 -26.71
N ARG A 570 6.44 -16.69 -26.85
CA ARG A 570 5.36 -16.38 -27.78
C ARG A 570 4.74 -15.01 -27.51
N PHE A 571 4.44 -14.72 -26.26
CA PHE A 571 3.84 -13.44 -25.86
C PHE A 571 4.81 -12.26 -26.04
N VAL A 572 6.10 -12.46 -25.81
CA VAL A 572 7.15 -11.45 -26.05
C VAL A 572 7.23 -11.15 -27.55
N ILE A 573 7.23 -12.17 -28.42
CA ILE A 573 7.22 -12.00 -29.88
C ILE A 573 6.00 -11.17 -30.30
N GLU A 574 4.80 -11.54 -29.83
CA GLU A 574 3.58 -10.82 -30.15
C GLU A 574 3.61 -9.37 -29.66
N ALA A 575 4.09 -9.12 -28.45
CA ALA A 575 4.26 -7.77 -27.91
C ALA A 575 5.19 -6.92 -28.77
N LEU A 576 6.31 -7.48 -29.23
CA LEU A 576 7.26 -6.81 -30.10
C LEU A 576 6.67 -6.49 -31.48
N VAL A 577 5.92 -7.41 -32.07
CA VAL A 577 5.21 -7.18 -33.34
C VAL A 577 4.17 -6.06 -33.17
N ARG A 578 3.34 -6.07 -32.10
CA ARG A 578 2.38 -5.00 -31.82
C ARG A 578 3.03 -3.63 -31.57
N ALA A 579 4.24 -3.63 -30.99
CA ALA A 579 5.03 -2.41 -30.77
C ALA A 579 5.74 -1.90 -32.03
N GLY A 580 5.76 -2.68 -33.12
CA GLY A 580 6.55 -2.39 -34.34
C GLY A 580 8.07 -2.50 -34.09
N ARG A 581 8.50 -3.40 -33.18
CA ARG A 581 9.87 -3.64 -32.78
C ARG A 581 10.34 -5.07 -33.12
N GLU A 582 10.01 -5.52 -34.33
CA GLU A 582 10.44 -6.82 -34.83
C GLU A 582 11.97 -6.95 -34.95
N ASP A 583 12.68 -5.83 -35.00
CA ASP A 583 14.14 -5.75 -34.92
C ASP A 583 14.72 -6.43 -33.67
N LEU A 584 13.93 -6.57 -32.63
CA LEU A 584 14.31 -7.21 -31.38
C LEU A 584 14.03 -8.72 -31.31
N ILE A 585 13.53 -9.29 -32.41
CA ILE A 585 13.29 -10.72 -32.57
C ILE A 585 14.41 -11.32 -33.43
N GLY A 586 15.30 -12.08 -32.84
CA GLY A 586 16.46 -12.63 -33.56
C GLY A 586 17.47 -13.30 -32.67
N HIS A 587 18.65 -13.60 -33.24
CA HIS A 587 19.76 -14.25 -32.57
C HIS A 587 20.88 -13.27 -32.13
N GLY A 588 20.75 -12.00 -32.48
CA GLY A 588 21.72 -10.96 -32.14
C GLY A 588 21.75 -10.63 -30.66
N SER A 589 22.89 -10.07 -30.20
CA SER A 589 23.06 -9.61 -28.81
C SER A 589 22.00 -8.59 -28.39
N ASP A 590 21.46 -7.83 -29.31
CA ASP A 590 20.49 -6.76 -29.04
C ASP A 590 19.03 -7.27 -29.01
N CYS A 591 18.79 -8.49 -29.55
CA CYS A 591 17.44 -9.07 -29.55
C CYS A 591 16.99 -9.50 -28.17
N LEU A 592 15.71 -9.27 -27.83
CA LEU A 592 15.09 -9.71 -26.58
C LEU A 592 14.75 -11.19 -26.59
N VAL A 593 14.36 -11.71 -27.75
CA VAL A 593 13.87 -13.08 -27.89
C VAL A 593 14.26 -13.68 -29.22
N GLN A 594 14.50 -15.00 -29.23
CA GLN A 594 14.69 -15.73 -30.49
C GLN A 594 13.34 -16.01 -31.15
N PRO A 595 13.27 -16.01 -32.50
CA PRO A 595 12.04 -16.31 -33.22
C PRO A 595 11.56 -17.74 -32.89
N ASP A 596 10.26 -17.92 -32.75
CA ASP A 596 9.65 -19.24 -32.65
C ASP A 596 9.18 -19.73 -34.04
N ARG A 597 8.69 -20.98 -34.08
CA ARG A 597 8.23 -21.60 -35.33
C ARG A 597 7.03 -20.87 -35.94
N GLU A 598 6.09 -20.42 -35.09
CA GLU A 598 4.87 -19.75 -35.56
C GLU A 598 5.20 -18.40 -36.21
N TYR A 599 6.07 -17.63 -35.59
CA TYR A 599 6.55 -16.35 -36.13
C TYR A 599 7.30 -16.55 -37.45
N LEU A 600 8.18 -17.56 -37.57
CA LEU A 600 8.90 -17.83 -38.82
C LEU A 600 7.95 -18.25 -39.96
N ILE A 601 6.90 -19.01 -39.67
CA ILE A 601 5.87 -19.39 -40.66
C ILE A 601 5.07 -18.16 -41.10
N SER A 602 4.64 -17.31 -40.18
CA SER A 602 3.88 -16.08 -40.49
C SER A 602 4.69 -15.10 -41.35
N ARG A 603 5.99 -14.94 -41.09
CA ARG A 603 6.90 -14.10 -41.90
C ARG A 603 7.08 -14.63 -43.31
N ARG A 604 7.18 -15.96 -43.47
CA ARG A 604 7.25 -16.59 -44.80
C ARG A 604 5.96 -16.40 -45.59
N ALA A 605 4.82 -16.56 -44.94
CA ALA A 605 3.53 -16.32 -45.57
C ALA A 605 3.31 -14.86 -46.01
N ALA A 606 3.88 -13.92 -45.27
CA ALA A 606 3.85 -12.49 -45.59
C ALA A 606 4.90 -12.04 -46.65
N GLY A 607 5.66 -12.98 -47.26
CA GLY A 607 6.69 -12.68 -48.26
C GLY A 607 7.94 -11.98 -47.72
N GLN A 608 8.10 -11.93 -46.42
CA GLN A 608 9.21 -11.21 -45.71
C GLN A 608 10.29 -12.17 -45.16
N GLY A 609 10.23 -13.46 -45.46
CA GLY A 609 11.16 -14.48 -44.97
C GLY A 609 12.36 -14.65 -45.90
N GLY A 610 13.53 -14.22 -45.49
CA GLY A 610 14.80 -14.64 -46.11
C GLY A 610 15.10 -16.12 -45.79
N PRO A 611 15.96 -16.82 -46.58
CA PRO A 611 16.29 -18.20 -46.36
C PRO A 611 16.98 -18.38 -45.01
N ASP A 612 16.50 -19.31 -44.18
CA ASP A 612 17.09 -19.69 -42.90
C ASP A 612 18.47 -20.37 -43.17
N PRO A 613 19.59 -19.80 -42.71
CA PRO A 613 20.91 -20.37 -42.97
C PRO A 613 21.11 -21.80 -42.43
N LYS A 614 20.26 -22.27 -41.52
CA LYS A 614 20.35 -23.62 -40.93
C LYS A 614 19.58 -24.71 -41.68
N LEU A 615 18.63 -24.33 -42.57
CA LEU A 615 17.90 -25.31 -43.39
C LEU A 615 18.61 -25.65 -44.70
N THR A 616 19.69 -24.96 -45.06
CA THR A 616 20.50 -25.22 -46.25
C THR A 616 21.76 -26.04 -45.98
N ALA A 617 22.00 -26.45 -44.75
CA ALA A 617 23.11 -27.33 -44.45
C ALA A 617 22.70 -28.79 -44.84
N LYS A 618 23.13 -29.21 -46.02
CA LYS A 618 23.10 -30.62 -46.41
C LYS A 618 23.81 -31.45 -45.35
N PRO A 619 23.29 -32.63 -44.96
CA PRO A 619 24.00 -33.50 -43.99
C PRO A 619 25.33 -33.90 -44.57
N ARG A 620 26.42 -33.67 -43.82
CA ARG A 620 27.74 -34.20 -44.16
C ARG A 620 27.68 -35.71 -44.16
N PRO A 621 28.12 -36.41 -45.26
CA PRO A 621 28.21 -37.85 -45.26
C PRO A 621 29.43 -38.29 -44.41
N GLY A 622 29.18 -39.17 -43.46
CA GLY A 622 30.19 -40.01 -42.88
C GLY A 622 30.84 -39.56 -41.58
N ALA A 623 30.18 -39.80 -40.46
CA ALA A 623 30.86 -40.09 -39.22
C ALA A 623 30.36 -41.45 -38.68
N ARG A 624 31.24 -42.46 -38.75
CA ARG A 624 31.01 -43.82 -38.24
C ARG A 624 30.70 -43.79 -36.74
N ARG A 625 29.61 -44.42 -36.33
CA ARG A 625 29.30 -44.72 -34.92
C ARG A 625 30.38 -45.61 -34.32
N PRO A 626 30.89 -45.33 -33.12
CA PRO A 626 31.67 -46.32 -32.36
C PRO A 626 30.72 -47.37 -31.80
N LYS A 627 31.16 -48.66 -31.94
CA LYS A 627 30.46 -49.83 -31.40
C LYS A 627 30.49 -49.79 -29.85
N SER A 628 29.34 -50.01 -29.24
CA SER A 628 29.20 -50.24 -27.81
C SER A 628 29.82 -51.59 -27.44
N THR A 629 30.79 -51.57 -26.55
CA THR A 629 31.25 -52.78 -25.85
C THR A 629 30.55 -52.87 -24.49
N HIS A 630 29.65 -53.84 -24.39
CA HIS A 630 29.16 -54.30 -23.09
C HIS A 630 30.35 -54.86 -22.26
N ARG A 631 30.46 -54.38 -21.05
CA ARG A 631 31.15 -55.16 -19.99
C ARG A 631 30.26 -55.18 -18.74
N LYS A 632 29.79 -56.40 -18.46
CA LYS A 632 29.13 -56.85 -17.23
C LYS A 632 30.14 -56.99 -16.09
N LYS A 633 29.64 -56.90 -14.85
CA LYS A 633 30.16 -57.44 -13.55
C LYS A 633 31.08 -56.43 -12.81
N ARG A 634 30.89 -56.13 -11.56
CA ARG A 634 30.23 -56.75 -10.37
C ARG A 634 29.73 -55.70 -9.43
#